data_ce22155299e0d7a75045b2120afeb4b3
#
_entry.id   ce22155299e0d7a75045b2120afeb4b3
#
_cell.length_a   1.000
_cell.length_b   1.000
_cell.length_c   1.000
_cell.angle_alpha   90.00
_cell.angle_beta   90.00
_cell.angle_gamma   90.00
#
_symmetry.space_group_name_H-M   'P 1'
#
loop_
_entity.id
_entity.type
_entity.pdbx_description
1 polymer ?
#
loop_
_entity_poly.entity_id
_entity_poly.type
_entity_poly.pdbx_seq_one_letter_code
_entity_poly.pdbx_strand_id
1 'polypeptide(L)'
;MIHSFSCKNFYSFSELAVVDFTVNDNAPNDNGYFIAPSGTRLSKIETVIGPNASGKTNLLKVLPFLKWLIADSFNINPSASLPVKPFLSDKQKTDPIELSVDFEIDGDIFMYSFSLSEKKILSEELKIKNKTKEKTTSKKVFFRKWDEESGKYELEDSNFDLPKGFENLLRTNASVIGVALRLNHKGSQKISNFWQQVETNVIEAGWIGDHLLPNTSKLMIETLHFFSESENEALKKEAEKLLSRFDLGLESFDIKKEKKENELSINVQVAHTFGDEKIYLPMQYESSGTKQLFVLLKAILVVLAKGGVAVLDEFDVNLHPEMVLSLFDLFVQPETNPKNAQLLFSTHSHRVLSKLDKYQIILTEKNEKGGSEAWRLDDVSGVRADDNFFSKYIAGAYGAVPKF
;
A
#
# COMPACT_ATOMS: atom_id res chain seq x y z
N MET A 1 -11.91 1.22 0.61
CA MET A 1 -11.37 0.19 1.52
C MET A 1 -10.88 -0.98 0.68
N ILE A 2 -9.77 -1.62 1.04
CA ILE A 2 -9.30 -2.87 0.40
C ILE A 2 -9.94 -4.04 1.13
N HIS A 3 -10.49 -4.99 0.36
CA HIS A 3 -10.99 -6.26 0.87
C HIS A 3 -9.94 -7.35 0.77
N SER A 4 -9.34 -7.51 -0.41
CA SER A 4 -8.26 -8.47 -0.65
C SER A 4 -7.45 -8.07 -1.87
N PHE A 5 -6.24 -8.62 -1.98
CA PHE A 5 -5.49 -8.58 -3.23
C PHE A 5 -4.69 -9.87 -3.41
N SER A 6 -4.30 -10.13 -4.64
CA SER A 6 -3.48 -11.29 -4.96
C SER A 6 -2.44 -10.99 -6.03
N CYS A 7 -1.39 -11.81 -6.03
CA CYS A 7 -0.38 -11.81 -7.07
C CYS A 7 0.06 -13.24 -7.40
N LYS A 8 0.43 -13.46 -8.66
CA LYS A 8 1.05 -14.68 -9.13
C LYS A 8 2.08 -14.34 -10.20
N ASN A 9 3.16 -15.09 -10.24
CA ASN A 9 4.30 -14.81 -11.11
C ASN A 9 4.81 -13.36 -10.98
N PHE A 10 4.89 -12.87 -9.74
CA PHE A 10 5.22 -11.49 -9.43
C PHE A 10 6.45 -11.41 -8.53
N TYR A 11 7.57 -10.89 -9.05
CA TYR A 11 8.88 -10.83 -8.37
C TYR A 11 9.30 -12.18 -7.78
N SER A 12 9.24 -12.34 -6.45
CA SER A 12 9.63 -13.58 -5.77
C SER A 12 8.48 -14.59 -5.61
N PHE A 13 7.26 -14.24 -5.96
CA PHE A 13 6.09 -15.11 -5.89
C PHE A 13 5.86 -15.80 -7.22
N SER A 14 6.19 -17.09 -7.31
CA SER A 14 5.90 -17.92 -8.47
C SER A 14 4.44 -18.36 -8.52
N GLU A 15 3.90 -18.75 -7.36
CA GLU A 15 2.55 -19.22 -7.19
C GLU A 15 1.65 -18.11 -6.65
N LEU A 16 0.35 -18.38 -6.59
CA LEU A 16 -0.65 -17.44 -6.09
C LEU A 16 -0.41 -17.14 -4.61
N ALA A 17 -0.26 -15.87 -4.30
CA ALA A 17 -0.29 -15.34 -2.94
C ALA A 17 -1.49 -14.40 -2.78
N VAL A 18 -2.19 -14.52 -1.67
CA VAL A 18 -3.40 -13.74 -1.35
C VAL A 18 -3.22 -13.05 -0.01
N VAL A 19 -3.60 -11.78 0.04
CA VAL A 19 -3.75 -11.01 1.28
C VAL A 19 -5.22 -10.64 1.40
N ASP A 20 -5.85 -11.06 2.49
CA ASP A 20 -7.29 -10.91 2.72
C ASP A 20 -7.54 -10.12 4.01
N PHE A 21 -8.14 -8.94 3.88
CA PHE A 21 -8.59 -8.11 5.00
C PHE A 21 -9.97 -8.52 5.52
N THR A 22 -10.67 -9.41 4.80
CA THR A 22 -11.98 -9.86 5.25
C THR A 22 -11.84 -10.84 6.41
N VAL A 23 -12.75 -10.72 7.36
CA VAL A 23 -12.79 -11.61 8.52
C VAL A 23 -14.19 -12.16 8.74
N ASN A 24 -14.25 -13.35 9.31
CA ASN A 24 -15.50 -14.01 9.70
C ASN A 24 -15.94 -13.59 11.12
N ASP A 25 -17.09 -14.10 11.56
CA ASP A 25 -17.68 -13.78 12.87
C ASP A 25 -16.84 -14.29 14.06
N ASN A 26 -15.85 -15.16 13.83
CA ASN A 26 -14.96 -15.66 14.87
C ASN A 26 -13.83 -14.68 15.22
N ALA A 27 -13.61 -13.65 14.40
CA ALA A 27 -12.65 -12.61 14.72
C ALA A 27 -13.12 -11.80 15.95
N PRO A 28 -12.19 -11.29 16.80
CA PRO A 28 -12.54 -10.51 18.00
C PRO A 28 -13.47 -9.33 17.67
N ASN A 29 -14.38 -9.05 18.59
CA ASN A 29 -15.26 -7.88 18.45
C ASN A 29 -14.62 -6.67 19.15
N ASP A 30 -13.56 -6.15 18.58
CA ASP A 30 -12.81 -5.01 19.08
C ASP A 30 -12.56 -3.96 17.98
N ASN A 31 -11.84 -2.92 18.34
CA ASN A 31 -11.57 -1.78 17.44
C ASN A 31 -10.56 -2.08 16.32
N GLY A 32 -9.93 -3.25 16.28
CA GLY A 32 -9.07 -3.71 15.18
C GLY A 32 -9.84 -4.02 13.90
N TYR A 33 -11.17 -4.11 14.02
CA TYR A 33 -12.09 -4.47 12.94
C TYR A 33 -13.19 -3.43 12.76
N PHE A 34 -13.83 -3.45 11.59
CA PHE A 34 -14.98 -2.60 11.31
C PHE A 34 -15.90 -3.27 10.27
N ILE A 35 -17.12 -2.80 10.19
CA ILE A 35 -18.07 -3.20 9.16
C ILE A 35 -18.06 -2.13 8.06
N ALA A 36 -17.67 -2.53 6.84
CA ALA A 36 -17.68 -1.67 5.67
C ALA A 36 -19.12 -1.36 5.24
N PRO A 37 -19.37 -0.30 4.44
CA PRO A 37 -20.71 0.03 3.92
C PRO A 37 -21.41 -1.12 3.19
N SER A 38 -20.66 -2.02 2.53
CA SER A 38 -21.19 -3.26 1.93
C SER A 38 -21.70 -4.29 2.93
N GLY A 39 -21.50 -4.06 4.25
CA GLY A 39 -21.77 -5.03 5.30
C GLY A 39 -20.68 -6.10 5.47
N THR A 40 -19.56 -6.01 4.74
CA THR A 40 -18.42 -6.90 4.91
C THR A 40 -17.61 -6.48 6.13
N ARG A 41 -17.21 -7.44 6.96
CA ARG A 41 -16.33 -7.16 8.10
C ARG A 41 -14.88 -7.23 7.68
N LEU A 42 -14.13 -6.16 7.97
CA LEU A 42 -12.75 -5.98 7.53
C LEU A 42 -11.82 -5.71 8.72
N SER A 43 -10.58 -6.15 8.58
CA SER A 43 -9.47 -5.76 9.45
C SER A 43 -8.99 -4.35 9.08
N LYS A 44 -8.64 -3.55 10.09
CA LYS A 44 -7.95 -2.27 9.90
C LYS A 44 -6.45 -2.46 9.65
N ILE A 45 -5.89 -3.58 10.05
CA ILE A 45 -4.44 -3.79 10.06
C ILE A 45 -4.11 -5.19 9.57
N GLU A 46 -3.17 -5.27 8.63
CA GLU A 46 -2.52 -6.51 8.21
C GLU A 46 -1.01 -6.36 8.33
N THR A 47 -0.39 -7.30 9.01
CA THR A 47 1.05 -7.29 9.28
C THR A 47 1.74 -8.43 8.55
N VAL A 48 2.76 -8.12 7.77
CA VAL A 48 3.55 -9.12 7.04
C VAL A 48 4.85 -9.39 7.79
N ILE A 49 5.04 -10.63 8.24
CA ILE A 49 6.18 -11.09 9.02
C ILE A 49 6.86 -12.28 8.34
N GLY A 50 8.16 -12.35 8.47
CA GLY A 50 8.97 -13.45 7.94
C GLY A 50 10.46 -13.11 7.92
N PRO A 51 11.33 -14.07 7.60
CA PRO A 51 12.77 -13.87 7.51
C PRO A 51 13.17 -12.82 6.47
N ASN A 52 14.43 -12.39 6.52
CA ASN A 52 14.99 -11.58 5.44
C ASN A 52 14.90 -12.35 4.11
N ALA A 53 14.61 -11.62 3.04
CA ALA A 53 14.42 -12.16 1.69
C ALA A 53 13.23 -13.15 1.51
N SER A 54 12.32 -13.28 2.50
CA SER A 54 11.12 -14.13 2.39
C SER A 54 10.10 -13.64 1.37
N GLY A 55 10.14 -12.35 0.99
CA GLY A 55 9.22 -11.76 0.02
C GLY A 55 8.30 -10.67 0.60
N LYS A 56 8.47 -10.26 1.86
CA LYS A 56 7.64 -9.21 2.51
C LYS A 56 7.47 -7.97 1.63
N THR A 57 8.59 -7.34 1.27
CA THR A 57 8.59 -6.15 0.39
C THR A 57 7.90 -6.42 -0.94
N ASN A 58 8.12 -7.60 -1.56
CA ASN A 58 7.50 -7.93 -2.83
C ASN A 58 5.98 -8.11 -2.71
N LEU A 59 5.49 -8.64 -1.59
CA LEU A 59 4.06 -8.70 -1.32
C LEU A 59 3.45 -7.31 -1.16
N LEU A 60 4.13 -6.43 -0.41
CA LEU A 60 3.67 -5.05 -0.22
C LEU A 60 3.66 -4.24 -1.53
N LYS A 61 4.54 -4.53 -2.49
CA LYS A 61 4.60 -3.83 -3.80
C LYS A 61 3.33 -3.96 -4.63
N VAL A 62 2.50 -4.96 -4.38
CA VAL A 62 1.27 -5.19 -5.18
C VAL A 62 0.36 -3.97 -5.17
N LEU A 63 0.02 -3.43 -3.99
CA LEU A 63 -0.89 -2.28 -3.89
C LEU A 63 -0.30 -0.98 -4.47
N PRO A 64 0.95 -0.58 -4.18
CA PRO A 64 1.59 0.57 -4.84
C PRO A 64 1.69 0.44 -6.36
N PHE A 65 1.97 -0.76 -6.86
CA PHE A 65 1.99 -1.00 -8.30
C PHE A 65 0.60 -0.87 -8.92
N LEU A 66 -0.44 -1.43 -8.28
CA LEU A 66 -1.82 -1.28 -8.73
C LEU A 66 -2.28 0.19 -8.67
N LYS A 67 -1.94 0.94 -7.61
CA LYS A 67 -2.16 2.38 -7.55
C LYS A 67 -1.61 3.07 -8.80
N TRP A 68 -0.32 2.86 -9.07
CA TRP A 68 0.33 3.44 -10.24
C TRP A 68 -0.32 2.99 -11.55
N LEU A 69 -0.57 1.68 -11.71
CA LEU A 69 -1.15 1.13 -12.94
C LEU A 69 -2.54 1.70 -13.21
N ILE A 70 -3.38 1.81 -12.19
CA ILE A 70 -4.77 2.26 -12.31
C ILE A 70 -4.86 3.77 -12.50
N ALA A 71 -4.13 4.55 -11.69
CA ALA A 71 -4.31 6.00 -11.66
C ALA A 71 -3.29 6.76 -12.53
N ASP A 72 -2.05 6.29 -12.63
CA ASP A 72 -0.92 7.09 -13.13
C ASP A 72 -0.24 6.51 -14.38
N SER A 73 -0.58 5.29 -14.79
CA SER A 73 0.12 4.60 -15.90
C SER A 73 0.10 5.34 -17.24
N PHE A 74 -0.88 6.18 -17.47
CA PHE A 74 -0.94 6.99 -18.68
C PHE A 74 0.17 8.07 -18.76
N ASN A 75 0.78 8.42 -17.64
CA ASN A 75 1.79 9.50 -17.57
C ASN A 75 3.16 9.09 -18.10
N ILE A 76 3.41 7.78 -18.31
CA ILE A 76 4.68 7.31 -18.85
C ILE A 76 4.72 7.38 -20.39
N ASN A 77 5.93 7.30 -20.94
CA ASN A 77 6.11 7.21 -22.39
C ASN A 77 5.35 5.98 -22.95
N PRO A 78 4.56 6.12 -24.03
CA PRO A 78 3.82 5.03 -24.66
C PRO A 78 4.66 3.80 -25.03
N SER A 79 5.95 3.97 -25.31
CA SER A 79 6.89 2.89 -25.65
C SER A 79 7.62 2.30 -24.43
N ALA A 80 7.41 2.85 -23.22
CA ALA A 80 8.06 2.34 -22.02
C ALA A 80 7.46 1.00 -21.60
N SER A 81 8.31 0.12 -21.09
CA SER A 81 7.89 -1.13 -20.44
C SER A 81 7.17 -0.85 -19.13
N LEU A 82 6.32 -1.79 -18.70
CA LEU A 82 5.72 -1.76 -17.37
C LEU A 82 6.81 -1.99 -16.30
N PRO A 83 6.82 -1.24 -15.20
CA PRO A 83 7.80 -1.38 -14.12
C PRO A 83 7.47 -2.57 -13.22
N VAL A 84 7.40 -3.76 -13.78
CA VAL A 84 7.04 -5.01 -13.11
C VAL A 84 7.94 -6.13 -13.61
N LYS A 85 8.21 -7.12 -12.76
CA LYS A 85 9.04 -8.27 -13.10
C LYS A 85 8.30 -9.57 -12.81
N PRO A 86 8.32 -10.55 -13.72
CA PRO A 86 7.87 -11.91 -13.44
C PRO A 86 8.84 -12.60 -12.48
N PHE A 87 8.45 -13.75 -11.96
CA PHE A 87 9.37 -14.65 -11.27
C PHE A 87 10.44 -15.15 -12.24
N LEU A 88 11.70 -14.90 -11.91
CA LEU A 88 12.83 -15.10 -12.84
C LEU A 88 13.31 -16.56 -12.92
N SER A 89 12.40 -17.52 -13.02
CA SER A 89 12.76 -18.89 -13.40
C SER A 89 12.71 -19.06 -14.92
N ASP A 90 13.53 -19.93 -15.48
CA ASP A 90 13.54 -20.19 -16.93
C ASP A 90 12.17 -20.68 -17.46
N LYS A 91 11.36 -21.28 -16.60
CA LYS A 91 10.02 -21.78 -16.95
C LYS A 91 8.94 -20.73 -16.88
N GLN A 92 9.05 -19.75 -15.98
CA GLN A 92 7.96 -18.81 -15.65
C GLN A 92 8.19 -17.37 -16.13
N LYS A 93 9.39 -17.04 -16.57
CA LYS A 93 9.70 -15.67 -17.05
C LYS A 93 8.86 -15.22 -18.25
N THR A 94 8.29 -16.16 -18.99
CA THR A 94 7.38 -15.90 -20.14
C THR A 94 5.91 -16.00 -19.78
N ASP A 95 5.58 -16.56 -18.62
CA ASP A 95 4.21 -16.66 -18.16
C ASP A 95 3.68 -15.26 -17.78
N PRO A 96 2.37 -15.04 -17.90
CA PRO A 96 1.77 -13.79 -17.46
C PRO A 96 1.94 -13.54 -15.96
N ILE A 97 2.15 -12.28 -15.60
CA ILE A 97 2.00 -11.80 -14.23
C ILE A 97 0.52 -11.57 -14.00
N GLU A 98 -0.04 -12.20 -12.97
CA GLU A 98 -1.46 -12.04 -12.63
C GLU A 98 -1.56 -11.23 -11.34
N LEU A 99 -2.38 -10.18 -11.36
CA LEU A 99 -2.70 -9.35 -10.20
C LEU A 99 -4.19 -9.18 -10.08
N SER A 100 -4.72 -9.20 -8.87
CA SER A 100 -6.11 -8.84 -8.64
C SER A 100 -6.28 -8.08 -7.33
N VAL A 101 -7.35 -7.29 -7.23
CA VAL A 101 -7.73 -6.58 -6.03
C VAL A 101 -9.24 -6.45 -5.95
N ASP A 102 -9.79 -6.73 -4.77
CA ASP A 102 -11.15 -6.40 -4.40
C ASP A 102 -11.12 -5.17 -3.49
N PHE A 103 -11.81 -4.11 -3.87
CA PHE A 103 -11.87 -2.87 -3.11
C PHE A 103 -13.27 -2.27 -3.14
N GLU A 104 -13.59 -1.49 -2.12
CA GLU A 104 -14.92 -0.92 -1.93
C GLU A 104 -14.89 0.60 -1.98
N ILE A 105 -15.84 1.17 -2.73
CA ILE A 105 -16.10 2.61 -2.77
C ILE A 105 -17.61 2.82 -2.58
N ASP A 106 -18.02 3.53 -1.53
CA ASP A 106 -19.42 3.89 -1.23
C ASP A 106 -20.39 2.68 -1.17
N GLY A 107 -19.91 1.50 -0.71
CA GLY A 107 -20.69 0.28 -0.63
C GLY A 107 -20.63 -0.63 -1.86
N ASP A 108 -20.11 -0.15 -2.98
CA ASP A 108 -19.88 -0.95 -4.18
C ASP A 108 -18.52 -1.66 -4.09
N ILE A 109 -18.52 -2.98 -4.16
CA ILE A 109 -17.28 -3.79 -4.19
C ILE A 109 -16.87 -4.01 -5.64
N PHE A 110 -15.70 -3.47 -6.00
CA PHE A 110 -15.07 -3.65 -7.30
C PHE A 110 -14.06 -4.81 -7.23
N MET A 111 -14.09 -5.67 -8.25
CA MET A 111 -13.10 -6.72 -8.47
C MET A 111 -12.32 -6.35 -9.71
N TYR A 112 -11.04 -6.02 -9.55
CA TYR A 112 -10.20 -5.55 -10.64
C TYR A 112 -9.02 -6.50 -10.82
N SER A 113 -8.88 -7.06 -12.03
CA SER A 113 -7.85 -8.04 -12.34
C SER A 113 -7.06 -7.67 -13.58
N PHE A 114 -5.80 -8.06 -13.59
CA PHE A 114 -4.83 -7.82 -14.66
C PHE A 114 -4.04 -9.08 -14.96
N SER A 115 -3.80 -9.31 -16.26
CA SER A 115 -2.76 -10.20 -16.76
C SER A 115 -1.76 -9.36 -17.53
N LEU A 116 -0.47 -9.43 -17.16
CA LEU A 116 0.56 -8.52 -17.60
C LEU A 116 1.78 -9.27 -18.15
N SER A 117 2.49 -8.64 -19.06
CA SER A 117 3.91 -8.90 -19.32
C SER A 117 4.72 -7.66 -19.00
N GLU A 118 6.04 -7.71 -19.01
CA GLU A 118 6.86 -6.51 -18.85
C GLU A 118 6.62 -5.45 -19.95
N LYS A 119 6.06 -5.84 -21.09
CA LYS A 119 5.88 -4.96 -22.26
C LYS A 119 4.46 -4.43 -22.39
N LYS A 120 3.46 -5.18 -21.95
CA LYS A 120 2.06 -4.84 -22.19
C LYS A 120 1.10 -5.47 -21.18
N ILE A 121 -0.06 -4.87 -21.07
CA ILE A 121 -1.22 -5.44 -20.42
C ILE A 121 -1.84 -6.45 -21.39
N LEU A 122 -1.87 -7.72 -21.01
CA LEU A 122 -2.44 -8.81 -21.83
C LEU A 122 -3.96 -8.85 -21.70
N SER A 123 -4.46 -8.70 -20.48
CA SER A 123 -5.89 -8.53 -20.22
C SER A 123 -6.13 -7.68 -18.98
N GLU A 124 -7.31 -7.06 -18.93
CA GLU A 124 -7.75 -6.22 -17.83
C GLU A 124 -9.26 -6.34 -17.70
N GLU A 125 -9.76 -6.64 -16.50
CA GLU A 125 -11.17 -6.83 -16.24
C GLU A 125 -11.61 -6.13 -14.98
N LEU A 126 -12.68 -5.32 -15.06
CA LEU A 126 -13.35 -4.73 -13.92
C LEU A 126 -14.75 -5.32 -13.78
N LYS A 127 -15.10 -5.78 -12.59
CA LYS A 127 -16.43 -6.25 -12.19
C LYS A 127 -16.91 -5.50 -10.96
N ILE A 128 -18.22 -5.42 -10.79
CA ILE A 128 -18.86 -5.00 -9.53
C ILE A 128 -19.55 -6.22 -8.91
N LYS A 129 -19.31 -6.43 -7.63
CA LYS A 129 -19.91 -7.51 -6.84
C LYS A 129 -21.27 -7.06 -6.31
N ASN A 130 -22.30 -7.74 -6.72
CA ASN A 130 -23.64 -7.53 -6.21
C ASN A 130 -23.93 -8.54 -5.09
N LYS A 131 -24.09 -8.06 -3.87
CA LYS A 131 -24.45 -8.90 -2.73
C LYS A 131 -25.96 -8.77 -2.48
N THR A 132 -26.74 -9.80 -2.76
CA THR A 132 -28.11 -9.95 -2.28
C THR A 132 -28.10 -10.83 -1.03
N LYS A 133 -29.20 -10.82 -0.23
CA LYS A 133 -29.29 -11.66 1.00
C LYS A 133 -29.09 -13.17 0.73
N GLU A 134 -29.33 -13.61 -0.51
CA GLU A 134 -29.32 -15.04 -0.86
C GLU A 134 -28.18 -15.45 -1.80
N LYS A 135 -27.58 -14.51 -2.54
CA LYS A 135 -26.57 -14.84 -3.54
C LYS A 135 -25.60 -13.67 -3.80
N THR A 136 -24.31 -13.99 -3.87
CA THR A 136 -23.29 -13.07 -4.37
C THR A 136 -23.12 -13.32 -5.87
N THR A 137 -23.37 -12.30 -6.69
CA THR A 137 -23.12 -12.31 -8.13
C THR A 137 -22.17 -11.20 -8.50
N SER A 138 -21.44 -11.33 -9.59
CA SER A 138 -20.63 -10.25 -10.12
C SER A 138 -21.13 -9.84 -11.51
N LYS A 139 -21.15 -8.53 -11.77
CA LYS A 139 -21.49 -7.96 -13.07
C LYS A 139 -20.25 -7.37 -13.70
N LYS A 140 -19.95 -7.75 -14.95
CA LYS A 140 -18.86 -7.17 -15.71
C LYS A 140 -19.15 -5.69 -15.96
N VAL A 141 -18.13 -4.84 -15.77
CA VAL A 141 -18.14 -3.40 -16.06
C VAL A 141 -17.49 -3.18 -17.42
N PHE A 142 -16.24 -3.63 -17.55
CA PHE A 142 -15.54 -3.73 -18.82
C PHE A 142 -14.55 -4.90 -18.80
N PHE A 143 -14.13 -5.31 -19.98
CA PHE A 143 -13.04 -6.27 -20.21
C PHE A 143 -12.28 -5.87 -21.45
N ARG A 144 -10.94 -5.88 -21.39
CA ARG A 144 -10.09 -5.80 -22.58
C ARG A 144 -9.09 -6.93 -22.64
N LYS A 145 -8.75 -7.34 -23.84
CA LYS A 145 -7.75 -8.37 -24.12
C LYS A 145 -6.91 -7.97 -25.31
N TRP A 146 -5.63 -8.22 -25.23
CA TRP A 146 -4.73 -8.07 -26.36
C TRP A 146 -4.93 -9.21 -27.34
N ASP A 147 -5.14 -8.88 -28.62
CA ASP A 147 -5.16 -9.84 -29.70
C ASP A 147 -3.81 -9.82 -30.42
N GLU A 148 -3.09 -10.94 -30.38
CA GLU A 148 -1.76 -11.08 -30.98
C GLU A 148 -1.80 -11.09 -32.52
N GLU A 149 -2.91 -11.52 -33.14
CA GLU A 149 -3.04 -11.59 -34.60
C GLU A 149 -3.24 -10.19 -35.19
N SER A 150 -4.16 -9.41 -34.64
CA SER A 150 -4.45 -8.06 -35.11
C SER A 150 -3.49 -6.99 -34.57
N GLY A 151 -2.77 -7.29 -33.50
CA GLY A 151 -1.91 -6.33 -32.77
C GLY A 151 -2.71 -5.19 -32.14
N LYS A 152 -3.95 -5.43 -31.72
CA LYS A 152 -4.87 -4.47 -31.11
C LYS A 152 -5.56 -5.04 -29.88
N TYR A 153 -6.22 -4.17 -29.14
CA TYR A 153 -7.10 -4.58 -28.05
C TYR A 153 -8.52 -4.81 -28.55
N GLU A 154 -9.10 -5.95 -28.14
CA GLU A 154 -10.52 -6.13 -28.07
C GLU A 154 -11.03 -5.53 -26.78
N LEU A 155 -12.08 -4.68 -26.83
CA LEU A 155 -12.68 -4.02 -25.68
C LEU A 155 -14.19 -4.36 -25.62
N GLU A 156 -14.63 -4.90 -24.51
CA GLU A 156 -16.02 -5.09 -24.15
C GLU A 156 -16.38 -4.10 -23.04
N ASP A 157 -17.17 -3.09 -23.36
CA ASP A 157 -17.76 -2.17 -22.38
C ASP A 157 -19.20 -2.59 -22.10
N SER A 158 -19.45 -3.13 -20.91
CA SER A 158 -20.77 -3.60 -20.52
C SER A 158 -21.57 -2.58 -19.73
N ASN A 159 -20.92 -1.72 -18.92
CA ASN A 159 -21.59 -0.76 -18.05
C ASN A 159 -20.65 0.35 -17.55
N PHE A 160 -19.64 0.71 -18.30
CA PHE A 160 -18.72 1.78 -17.89
C PHE A 160 -18.97 3.10 -18.62
N ASP A 161 -19.75 3.04 -19.71
CA ASP A 161 -20.12 4.18 -20.56
C ASP A 161 -18.90 4.87 -21.20
N LEU A 162 -17.96 4.08 -21.73
CA LEU A 162 -16.80 4.61 -22.45
C LEU A 162 -17.23 5.28 -23.76
N PRO A 163 -16.56 6.35 -24.20
CA PRO A 163 -16.86 7.02 -25.46
C PRO A 163 -16.70 6.08 -26.67
N LYS A 164 -17.50 6.29 -27.73
CA LYS A 164 -17.34 5.54 -28.98
C LYS A 164 -15.93 5.71 -29.56
N GLY A 165 -15.33 4.61 -30.00
CA GLY A 165 -13.96 4.61 -30.53
C GLY A 165 -12.87 4.62 -29.46
N PHE A 166 -13.22 4.42 -28.18
CA PHE A 166 -12.29 4.40 -27.06
C PHE A 166 -11.20 3.32 -27.23
N GLU A 167 -11.52 2.19 -27.86
CA GLU A 167 -10.59 1.11 -28.17
C GLU A 167 -9.36 1.58 -28.96
N ASN A 168 -9.49 2.64 -29.79
CA ASN A 168 -8.38 3.22 -30.55
C ASN A 168 -7.43 4.08 -29.70
N LEU A 169 -7.81 4.43 -28.48
CA LEU A 169 -7.01 5.21 -27.53
C LEU A 169 -6.25 4.31 -26.54
N LEU A 170 -6.54 3.02 -26.52
CA LEU A 170 -5.92 2.08 -25.62
C LEU A 170 -4.42 1.96 -25.88
N ARG A 171 -3.64 1.97 -24.81
CA ARG A 171 -2.20 1.81 -24.82
C ARG A 171 -1.80 0.49 -24.19
N THR A 172 -0.67 -0.06 -24.62
CA THR A 172 -0.13 -1.32 -24.09
C THR A 172 0.30 -1.21 -22.63
N ASN A 173 0.67 -0.02 -22.19
CA ASN A 173 1.25 0.24 -20.87
C ASN A 173 0.40 1.18 -19.99
N ALA A 174 -0.86 1.40 -20.33
CA ALA A 174 -1.78 2.18 -19.50
C ALA A 174 -3.11 1.44 -19.30
N SER A 175 -3.69 1.51 -18.09
CA SER A 175 -4.99 0.90 -17.78
C SER A 175 -6.14 1.59 -18.51
N VAL A 176 -7.27 0.91 -18.67
CA VAL A 176 -8.53 1.50 -19.17
C VAL A 176 -8.91 2.73 -18.34
N ILE A 177 -8.80 2.62 -17.01
CA ILE A 177 -9.08 3.73 -16.08
C ILE A 177 -8.14 4.91 -16.35
N GLY A 178 -6.82 4.66 -16.46
CA GLY A 178 -5.82 5.70 -16.73
C GLY A 178 -6.02 6.42 -18.05
N VAL A 179 -6.45 5.71 -19.11
CA VAL A 179 -6.81 6.31 -20.41
C VAL A 179 -8.10 7.13 -20.28
N ALA A 180 -9.17 6.57 -19.67
CA ALA A 180 -10.47 7.21 -19.55
C ALA A 180 -10.45 8.48 -18.67
N LEU A 181 -9.52 8.56 -17.70
CA LEU A 181 -9.28 9.76 -16.91
C LEU A 181 -8.92 10.98 -17.78
N ARG A 182 -8.21 10.78 -18.89
CA ARG A 182 -7.84 11.87 -19.83
C ARG A 182 -9.02 12.43 -20.60
N LEU A 183 -10.12 11.68 -20.62
CA LEU A 183 -11.38 12.09 -21.22
C LEU A 183 -12.38 12.60 -20.18
N ASN A 184 -11.95 12.88 -18.95
CA ASN A 184 -12.78 13.30 -17.82
C ASN A 184 -13.94 12.33 -17.50
N HIS A 185 -13.72 11.04 -17.72
CA HIS A 185 -14.73 10.01 -17.46
C HIS A 185 -15.03 9.88 -15.97
N LYS A 186 -16.31 10.05 -15.56
CA LYS A 186 -16.71 10.13 -14.14
C LYS A 186 -16.43 8.85 -13.35
N GLY A 187 -16.71 7.68 -13.93
CA GLY A 187 -16.45 6.40 -13.28
C GLY A 187 -14.97 6.18 -13.02
N SER A 188 -14.10 6.53 -13.99
CA SER A 188 -12.65 6.48 -13.84
C SER A 188 -12.16 7.44 -12.77
N GLN A 189 -12.74 8.64 -12.68
CA GLN A 189 -12.39 9.61 -11.65
C GLN A 189 -12.72 9.09 -10.24
N LYS A 190 -13.89 8.46 -10.04
CA LYS A 190 -14.27 7.85 -8.77
C LYS A 190 -13.25 6.79 -8.34
N ILE A 191 -12.85 5.90 -9.24
CA ILE A 191 -11.88 4.84 -8.99
C ILE A 191 -10.48 5.44 -8.73
N SER A 192 -10.02 6.37 -9.56
CA SER A 192 -8.72 7.01 -9.39
C SER A 192 -8.61 7.76 -8.06
N ASN A 193 -9.65 8.48 -7.66
CA ASN A 193 -9.67 9.19 -6.38
C ASN A 193 -9.51 8.25 -5.19
N PHE A 194 -10.08 7.05 -5.24
CA PHE A 194 -9.84 6.01 -4.23
C PHE A 194 -8.37 5.59 -4.20
N TRP A 195 -7.79 5.26 -5.36
CA TRP A 195 -6.41 4.80 -5.45
C TRP A 195 -5.38 5.86 -5.07
N GLN A 196 -5.70 7.14 -5.26
CA GLN A 196 -4.84 8.25 -4.80
C GLN A 196 -4.78 8.38 -3.27
N GLN A 197 -5.69 7.72 -2.53
CA GLN A 197 -5.66 7.66 -1.06
C GLN A 197 -4.79 6.52 -0.52
N VAL A 198 -4.11 5.77 -1.38
CA VAL A 198 -3.10 4.79 -0.98
C VAL A 198 -1.77 5.51 -0.79
N GLU A 199 -1.27 5.57 0.43
CA GLU A 199 0.04 6.13 0.77
C GLU A 199 1.05 5.01 1.01
N THR A 200 2.31 5.22 0.61
CA THR A 200 3.31 4.17 0.72
C THR A 200 4.73 4.72 0.85
N ASN A 201 5.58 3.97 1.54
CA ASN A 201 7.03 4.14 1.50
C ASN A 201 7.72 3.05 0.66
N VAL A 202 6.96 2.12 0.09
CA VAL A 202 7.47 1.06 -0.80
C VAL A 202 7.80 1.70 -2.15
N ILE A 203 9.05 2.13 -2.31
CA ILE A 203 9.53 2.75 -3.54
C ILE A 203 10.54 1.81 -4.20
N GLU A 204 10.28 1.47 -5.47
CA GLU A 204 11.30 0.86 -6.32
C GLU A 204 11.91 1.87 -7.27
N ALA A 205 13.22 1.74 -7.49
CA ALA A 205 13.90 2.44 -8.56
C ALA A 205 13.23 2.08 -9.90
N GLY A 206 12.69 3.08 -10.59
CA GLY A 206 12.01 2.90 -11.87
C GLY A 206 10.48 3.01 -11.85
N TRP A 207 9.81 2.87 -10.71
CA TRP A 207 8.36 3.06 -10.64
C TRP A 207 7.94 4.53 -10.62
N ILE A 208 8.76 5.36 -10.01
CA ILE A 208 8.43 6.77 -9.82
C ILE A 208 9.62 7.60 -10.33
N GLY A 209 9.76 7.73 -11.63
CA GLY A 209 10.74 8.53 -12.36
C GLY A 209 11.83 9.24 -11.54
N ASP A 210 13.01 9.28 -12.02
CA ASP A 210 14.25 9.81 -11.50
C ASP A 210 15.13 8.85 -10.68
N HIS A 211 15.98 8.16 -11.43
CA HIS A 211 17.02 7.27 -10.93
C HIS A 211 18.19 7.99 -10.23
N LEU A 212 18.09 9.32 -10.01
CA LEU A 212 19.22 10.14 -9.57
C LEU A 212 19.25 10.41 -8.06
N LEU A 213 18.15 10.16 -7.33
CA LEU A 213 18.10 10.39 -5.88
C LEU A 213 17.87 9.09 -5.11
N PRO A 214 18.53 8.88 -3.98
CA PRO A 214 18.19 7.79 -3.05
C PRO A 214 16.70 7.85 -2.68
N ASN A 215 16.04 6.70 -2.58
CA ASN A 215 14.61 6.60 -2.28
C ASN A 215 14.18 7.40 -1.04
N THR A 216 15.00 7.38 0.01
CA THR A 216 14.79 8.18 1.23
C THR A 216 14.79 9.69 0.98
N SER A 217 15.63 10.18 0.08
CA SER A 217 15.65 11.62 -0.26
C SER A 217 14.39 12.06 -0.97
N LYS A 218 13.81 11.21 -1.84
CA LYS A 218 12.58 11.51 -2.56
C LYS A 218 11.38 11.60 -1.61
N LEU A 219 11.18 10.59 -0.76
CA LEU A 219 10.11 10.59 0.24
C LEU A 219 10.22 11.79 1.19
N MET A 220 11.45 12.14 1.59
CA MET A 220 11.70 13.32 2.40
C MET A 220 11.24 14.59 1.67
N ILE A 221 11.65 14.77 0.41
CA ILE A 221 11.26 15.94 -0.40
C ILE A 221 9.73 16.01 -0.55
N GLU A 222 9.06 14.90 -0.86
CA GLU A 222 7.60 14.83 -0.96
C GLU A 222 6.91 15.18 0.37
N THR A 223 7.46 14.71 1.49
CA THR A 223 6.95 15.01 2.84
C THR A 223 7.11 16.50 3.16
N LEU A 224 8.25 17.08 2.82
CA LEU A 224 8.51 18.50 3.01
C LEU A 224 7.58 19.38 2.17
N HIS A 225 7.40 19.01 0.90
CA HIS A 225 6.43 19.69 0.04
C HIS A 225 5.03 19.63 0.64
N PHE A 226 4.59 18.44 1.05
CA PHE A 226 3.27 18.25 1.64
C PHE A 226 3.03 19.14 2.87
N PHE A 227 3.94 19.12 3.84
CA PHE A 227 3.80 19.95 5.05
C PHE A 227 4.08 21.44 4.84
N SER A 228 4.63 21.84 3.69
CA SER A 228 4.83 23.25 3.35
C SER A 228 3.60 23.92 2.75
N GLU A 229 2.56 23.14 2.38
CA GLU A 229 1.32 23.67 1.84
C GLU A 229 0.37 24.09 2.99
N SER A 230 -0.21 25.29 2.88
CA SER A 230 -1.09 25.85 3.93
C SER A 230 -2.35 25.00 4.17
N GLU A 231 -2.82 24.29 3.17
CA GLU A 231 -3.97 23.37 3.28
C GLU A 231 -3.69 22.18 4.21
N ASN A 232 -2.42 21.83 4.44
CA ASN A 232 -1.97 20.72 5.28
C ASN A 232 -1.53 21.16 6.69
N GLU A 233 -1.74 22.43 7.07
CA GLU A 233 -1.30 22.98 8.37
C GLU A 233 -1.85 22.20 9.58
N ALA A 234 -3.08 21.70 9.50
CA ALA A 234 -3.67 20.88 10.55
C ALA A 234 -2.92 19.54 10.73
N LEU A 235 -2.56 18.87 9.63
CA LEU A 235 -1.80 17.63 9.65
C LEU A 235 -0.35 17.87 10.07
N LYS A 236 0.24 19.02 9.71
CA LYS A 236 1.54 19.45 10.18
C LYS A 236 1.58 19.56 11.70
N LYS A 237 0.62 20.25 12.31
CA LYS A 237 0.52 20.39 13.78
C LYS A 237 0.34 19.05 14.49
N GLU A 238 -0.43 18.12 13.90
CA GLU A 238 -0.55 16.77 14.47
C GLU A 238 0.76 15.99 14.33
N ALA A 239 1.48 16.13 13.23
CA ALA A 239 2.83 15.56 13.06
C ALA A 239 3.81 16.10 14.10
N GLU A 240 3.83 17.43 14.36
CA GLU A 240 4.65 18.06 15.38
C GLU A 240 4.35 17.53 16.79
N LYS A 241 3.07 17.37 17.12
CA LYS A 241 2.62 16.81 18.40
C LYS A 241 3.07 15.36 18.59
N LEU A 242 2.98 14.54 17.53
CA LEU A 242 3.45 13.14 17.58
C LEU A 242 4.97 13.06 17.65
N LEU A 243 5.69 13.89 16.89
CA LEU A 243 7.14 13.98 16.95
C LEU A 243 7.62 14.37 18.34
N SER A 244 7.05 15.42 18.93
CA SER A 244 7.43 15.88 20.28
C SER A 244 7.14 14.85 21.37
N ARG A 245 6.15 13.99 21.17
CA ARG A 245 5.84 12.86 22.08
C ARG A 245 6.89 11.75 22.02
N PHE A 246 7.46 11.53 20.83
CA PHE A 246 8.39 10.43 20.59
C PHE A 246 9.86 10.84 20.65
N ASP A 247 10.17 12.10 20.37
CA ASP A 247 11.53 12.64 20.38
C ASP A 247 11.63 13.76 21.43
N LEU A 248 12.22 13.43 22.55
CA LEU A 248 12.35 14.34 23.68
C LEU A 248 13.17 15.57 23.28
N GLY A 249 12.53 16.73 23.36
CA GLY A 249 13.15 18.02 23.05
C GLY A 249 12.77 18.60 21.70
N LEU A 250 12.24 17.81 20.76
CA LEU A 250 11.69 18.32 19.51
C LEU A 250 10.33 18.97 19.78
N GLU A 251 10.14 20.21 19.36
CA GLU A 251 8.92 20.97 19.60
C GLU A 251 8.11 21.22 18.33
N SER A 252 8.78 21.61 17.25
CA SER A 252 8.15 21.94 15.98
C SER A 252 9.14 21.88 14.82
N PHE A 253 8.65 21.96 13.60
CA PHE A 253 9.48 22.14 12.43
C PHE A 253 8.98 23.29 11.55
N ASP A 254 9.90 24.11 11.09
CA ASP A 254 9.64 25.24 10.18
C ASP A 254 10.16 24.93 8.78
N ILE A 255 9.29 25.05 7.78
CA ILE A 255 9.61 24.75 6.39
C ILE A 255 9.59 26.04 5.61
N LYS A 256 10.75 26.47 5.11
CA LYS A 256 10.90 27.67 4.28
C LYS A 256 11.20 27.30 2.85
N LYS A 257 10.38 27.82 1.93
CA LYS A 257 10.63 27.74 0.50
C LYS A 257 11.46 28.93 0.08
N GLU A 258 12.69 28.69 -0.37
CA GLU A 258 13.58 29.73 -0.90
C GLU A 258 13.72 29.54 -2.41
N LYS A 259 13.48 30.61 -3.15
CA LYS A 259 13.66 30.61 -4.60
C LYS A 259 15.04 31.20 -4.92
N LYS A 260 16.03 30.36 -5.26
CA LYS A 260 17.35 30.79 -5.73
C LYS A 260 17.44 30.61 -7.25
N GLU A 261 17.56 31.72 -7.93
CA GLU A 261 17.83 31.86 -9.38
C GLU A 261 17.01 30.99 -10.37
N ASN A 262 16.67 29.80 -10.17
CA ASN A 262 15.75 28.95 -10.96
C ASN A 262 15.46 27.60 -10.24
N GLU A 263 15.98 27.44 -9.03
CA GLU A 263 15.73 26.24 -8.23
C GLU A 263 14.91 26.59 -7.00
N LEU A 264 13.88 25.80 -6.74
CA LEU A 264 13.11 25.84 -5.51
C LEU A 264 13.88 25.03 -4.47
N SER A 265 14.54 25.70 -3.50
CA SER A 265 15.14 25.04 -2.35
C SER A 265 14.17 25.03 -1.19
N ILE A 266 14.02 23.88 -0.53
CA ILE A 266 13.24 23.75 0.70
C ILE A 266 14.22 23.62 1.86
N ASN A 267 14.18 24.58 2.76
CA ASN A 267 14.97 24.57 3.98
C ASN A 267 14.06 24.22 5.16
N VAL A 268 14.45 23.24 5.96
CA VAL A 268 13.69 22.78 7.12
C VAL A 268 14.52 22.92 8.37
N GLN A 269 13.98 23.64 9.32
CA GLN A 269 14.55 23.83 10.64
C GLN A 269 13.69 23.14 11.69
N VAL A 270 14.28 22.35 12.52
CA VAL A 270 13.64 21.67 13.65
C VAL A 270 13.96 22.44 14.92
N ALA A 271 12.92 22.80 15.65
CA ALA A 271 13.06 23.51 16.90
C ALA A 271 13.17 22.54 18.07
N HIS A 272 14.21 22.67 18.85
CA HIS A 272 14.44 21.93 20.09
C HIS A 272 14.41 22.85 21.30
N THR A 273 13.89 22.36 22.42
CA THR A 273 13.88 23.07 23.69
C THR A 273 14.87 22.42 24.67
N PHE A 274 15.85 23.17 25.11
CA PHE A 274 16.84 22.76 26.11
C PHE A 274 16.77 23.72 27.32
N GLY A 275 16.08 23.30 28.38
CA GLY A 275 15.73 24.18 29.48
C GLY A 275 14.88 25.35 29.02
N ASP A 276 15.35 26.58 29.16
CA ASP A 276 14.68 27.81 28.73
C ASP A 276 15.10 28.27 27.33
N GLU A 277 16.03 27.57 26.68
CA GLU A 277 16.55 27.95 25.36
C GLU A 277 15.89 27.15 24.22
N LYS A 278 15.55 27.85 23.14
CA LYS A 278 15.06 27.26 21.90
C LYS A 278 16.14 27.31 20.83
N ILE A 279 16.54 26.14 20.34
CA ILE A 279 17.61 25.97 19.35
C ILE A 279 16.97 25.43 18.06
N TYR A 280 17.40 25.97 16.92
CA TYR A 280 16.95 25.54 15.61
C TYR A 280 18.05 24.77 14.88
N LEU A 281 17.78 23.51 14.54
CA LEU A 281 18.70 22.65 13.80
C LEU A 281 18.15 22.32 12.42
N PRO A 282 18.96 22.36 11.35
CA PRO A 282 18.54 21.84 10.06
C PRO A 282 18.16 20.35 10.15
N MET A 283 17.08 19.92 9.49
CA MET A 283 16.57 18.54 9.48
C MET A 283 17.66 17.50 9.15
N GLN A 284 18.66 17.86 8.36
CA GLN A 284 19.77 16.96 8.01
C GLN A 284 20.58 16.48 9.21
N TYR A 285 20.61 17.24 10.30
CA TYR A 285 21.34 16.91 11.54
C TYR A 285 20.50 16.07 12.51
N GLU A 286 19.21 15.90 12.24
CA GLU A 286 18.36 15.02 13.04
C GLU A 286 18.78 13.55 12.93
N SER A 287 18.38 12.76 13.93
CA SER A 287 18.62 11.33 13.96
C SER A 287 17.96 10.62 12.77
N SER A 288 18.45 9.43 12.41
CA SER A 288 17.80 8.61 11.38
C SER A 288 16.37 8.22 11.78
N GLY A 289 16.13 7.98 13.07
CA GLY A 289 14.80 7.67 13.60
C GLY A 289 13.83 8.83 13.46
N THR A 290 14.24 10.05 13.80
CA THR A 290 13.44 11.27 13.66
C THR A 290 13.06 11.51 12.20
N LYS A 291 14.03 11.37 11.26
CA LYS A 291 13.79 11.51 9.82
C LYS A 291 12.83 10.45 9.29
N GLN A 292 13.00 9.21 9.70
CA GLN A 292 12.11 8.11 9.31
C GLN A 292 10.70 8.34 9.84
N LEU A 293 10.57 8.68 11.13
CA LEU A 293 9.27 8.99 11.74
C LEU A 293 8.57 10.15 11.03
N PHE A 294 9.29 11.22 10.69
CA PHE A 294 8.74 12.36 9.95
C PHE A 294 8.10 11.94 8.62
N VAL A 295 8.78 11.08 7.85
CA VAL A 295 8.27 10.54 6.59
C VAL A 295 7.05 9.63 6.82
N LEU A 296 7.11 8.74 7.80
CA LEU A 296 6.01 7.83 8.12
C LEU A 296 4.76 8.59 8.59
N LEU A 297 4.94 9.62 9.41
CA LEU A 297 3.82 10.43 9.92
C LEU A 297 3.04 11.10 8.80
N LYS A 298 3.68 11.57 7.72
CA LYS A 298 2.97 12.09 6.55
C LYS A 298 2.03 11.04 5.97
N ALA A 299 2.52 9.84 5.69
CA ALA A 299 1.72 8.77 5.10
C ALA A 299 0.57 8.35 6.04
N ILE A 300 0.86 8.17 7.34
CA ILE A 300 -0.13 7.78 8.36
C ILE A 300 -1.21 8.84 8.50
N LEU A 301 -0.85 10.10 8.71
CA LEU A 301 -1.82 11.17 8.96
C LEU A 301 -2.70 11.45 7.75
N VAL A 302 -2.17 11.36 6.54
CA VAL A 302 -2.95 11.51 5.30
C VAL A 302 -4.03 10.42 5.21
N VAL A 303 -3.69 9.16 5.44
CA VAL A 303 -4.69 8.08 5.33
C VAL A 303 -5.69 8.12 6.47
N LEU A 304 -5.29 8.44 7.69
CA LEU A 304 -6.23 8.61 8.83
C LEU A 304 -7.23 9.73 8.55
N ALA A 305 -6.77 10.85 8.01
CA ALA A 305 -7.62 11.99 7.68
C ALA A 305 -8.59 11.69 6.52
N LYS A 306 -8.20 10.87 5.54
CA LYS A 306 -8.99 10.58 4.33
C LYS A 306 -9.78 9.27 4.40
N GLY A 307 -9.39 8.31 5.23
CA GLY A 307 -9.94 6.94 5.26
C GLY A 307 -9.32 6.04 4.19
N GLY A 308 -8.04 6.27 3.83
CA GLY A 308 -7.31 5.54 2.81
C GLY A 308 -6.59 4.30 3.34
N VAL A 309 -5.53 3.89 2.62
CA VAL A 309 -4.73 2.71 2.94
C VAL A 309 -3.25 3.10 3.01
N ALA A 310 -2.59 2.83 4.13
CA ALA A 310 -1.15 2.96 4.27
C ALA A 310 -0.49 1.61 3.98
N VAL A 311 0.48 1.59 3.05
CA VAL A 311 1.30 0.41 2.74
C VAL A 311 2.74 0.74 3.09
N LEU A 312 3.23 0.22 4.22
CA LEU A 312 4.49 0.63 4.82
C LEU A 312 5.45 -0.56 4.96
N ASP A 313 6.56 -0.50 4.26
CA ASP A 313 7.63 -1.50 4.37
C ASP A 313 8.60 -1.10 5.49
N GLU A 314 9.11 -2.11 6.21
CA GLU A 314 10.07 -1.93 7.30
C GLU A 314 9.62 -0.83 8.29
N PHE A 315 8.37 -0.93 8.74
CA PHE A 315 7.69 0.08 9.57
C PHE A 315 8.43 0.41 10.87
N ASP A 316 9.24 -0.50 11.37
CA ASP A 316 9.98 -0.42 12.63
C ASP A 316 11.44 0.00 12.48
N VAL A 317 11.95 0.14 11.26
CA VAL A 317 13.37 0.50 11.04
C VAL A 317 13.68 1.87 11.66
N ASN A 318 14.75 1.90 12.45
CA ASN A 318 15.22 3.06 13.19
C ASN A 318 14.25 3.63 14.24
N LEU A 319 13.13 2.94 14.54
CA LEU A 319 12.18 3.35 15.57
C LEU A 319 12.32 2.49 16.84
N HIS A 320 12.13 3.12 17.99
CA HIS A 320 12.03 2.38 19.24
C HIS A 320 10.77 1.48 19.22
N PRO A 321 10.82 0.23 19.69
CA PRO A 321 9.67 -0.69 19.64
C PRO A 321 8.37 -0.14 20.22
N GLU A 322 8.43 0.66 21.28
CA GLU A 322 7.23 1.29 21.89
C GLU A 322 6.62 2.37 20.98
N MET A 323 7.43 3.03 20.14
CA MET A 323 6.93 3.98 19.14
C MET A 323 6.12 3.25 18.05
N VAL A 324 6.60 2.08 17.61
CA VAL A 324 5.89 1.23 16.65
C VAL A 324 4.50 0.87 17.18
N LEU A 325 4.40 0.45 18.43
CA LEU A 325 3.11 0.12 19.07
C LEU A 325 2.20 1.36 19.18
N SER A 326 2.75 2.53 19.48
CA SER A 326 1.97 3.76 19.56
C SER A 326 1.44 4.24 18.20
N LEU A 327 2.22 4.06 17.12
CA LEU A 327 1.77 4.33 15.75
C LEU A 327 0.68 3.35 15.30
N PHE A 328 0.80 2.08 15.69
CA PHE A 328 -0.21 1.06 15.49
C PHE A 328 -1.55 1.47 16.15
N ASP A 329 -1.50 1.93 17.41
CA ASP A 329 -2.68 2.35 18.16
C ASP A 329 -3.46 3.48 17.45
N LEU A 330 -2.80 4.32 16.64
CA LEU A 330 -3.49 5.35 15.83
C LEU A 330 -4.52 4.76 14.85
N PHE A 331 -4.29 3.56 14.32
CA PHE A 331 -5.23 2.89 13.42
C PHE A 331 -6.35 2.17 14.15
N VAL A 332 -6.08 1.68 15.37
CA VAL A 332 -7.05 0.92 16.16
C VAL A 332 -8.05 1.84 16.86
N GLN A 333 -7.60 2.97 17.44
CA GLN A 333 -8.44 3.85 18.22
C GLN A 333 -9.47 4.61 17.35
N PRO A 334 -10.78 4.58 17.69
CA PRO A 334 -11.81 5.27 16.92
C PRO A 334 -11.62 6.79 16.86
N GLU A 335 -11.03 7.38 17.90
CA GLU A 335 -10.78 8.82 17.99
C GLU A 335 -9.76 9.31 16.98
N THR A 336 -8.73 8.49 16.69
CA THR A 336 -7.67 8.80 15.73
C THR A 336 -7.96 8.26 14.33
N ASN A 337 -8.80 7.22 14.22
CA ASN A 337 -9.18 6.59 12.96
C ASN A 337 -10.72 6.50 12.76
N PRO A 338 -11.44 7.63 12.75
CA PRO A 338 -12.90 7.63 12.63
C PRO A 338 -13.39 7.19 11.23
N LYS A 339 -12.50 7.19 10.23
CA LYS A 339 -12.82 6.81 8.84
C LYS A 339 -12.39 5.39 8.48
N ASN A 340 -11.95 4.60 9.45
CA ASN A 340 -11.50 3.22 9.27
C ASN A 340 -10.41 3.09 8.18
N ALA A 341 -9.40 3.96 8.22
CA ALA A 341 -8.20 3.81 7.40
C ALA A 341 -7.54 2.46 7.70
N GLN A 342 -6.96 1.85 6.67
CA GLN A 342 -6.32 0.54 6.76
C GLN A 342 -4.79 0.68 6.72
N LEU A 343 -4.11 -0.24 7.41
CA LEU A 343 -2.65 -0.34 7.44
C LEU A 343 -2.22 -1.74 7.00
N LEU A 344 -1.42 -1.82 5.95
CA LEU A 344 -0.65 -3.00 5.57
C LEU A 344 0.82 -2.67 5.78
N PHE A 345 1.52 -3.46 6.60
CA PHE A 345 2.92 -3.17 6.84
C PHE A 345 3.79 -4.41 7.04
N SER A 346 5.07 -4.29 6.75
CA SER A 346 6.07 -5.28 7.16
C SER A 346 6.84 -4.79 8.38
N THR A 347 7.28 -5.72 9.21
CA THR A 347 8.07 -5.42 10.40
C THR A 347 9.03 -6.57 10.73
N HIS A 348 10.15 -6.23 11.33
CA HIS A 348 11.07 -7.15 12.00
C HIS A 348 10.85 -7.18 13.52
N SER A 349 10.04 -6.27 14.07
CA SER A 349 9.71 -6.21 15.49
C SER A 349 8.62 -7.22 15.84
N HIS A 350 9.01 -8.41 16.25
CA HIS A 350 8.09 -9.47 16.66
C HIS A 350 7.21 -9.07 17.87
N ARG A 351 7.54 -8.01 18.60
CA ARG A 351 6.71 -7.47 19.69
C ARG A 351 5.32 -7.05 19.23
N VAL A 352 5.18 -6.65 17.97
CA VAL A 352 3.88 -6.31 17.37
C VAL A 352 2.90 -7.46 17.48
N LEU A 353 3.38 -8.72 17.42
CA LEU A 353 2.54 -9.93 17.54
C LEU A 353 1.76 -10.01 18.86
N SER A 354 2.19 -9.31 19.91
CA SER A 354 1.46 -9.25 21.18
C SER A 354 0.20 -8.37 21.15
N LYS A 355 0.06 -7.55 20.11
CA LYS A 355 -1.05 -6.61 19.90
C LYS A 355 -2.01 -7.06 18.80
N LEU A 356 -1.64 -8.10 18.06
CA LEU A 356 -2.37 -8.61 16.89
C LEU A 356 -3.09 -9.90 17.25
N ASP A 357 -4.15 -10.19 16.54
CA ASP A 357 -4.72 -11.53 16.49
C ASP A 357 -4.33 -12.29 15.21
N LYS A 358 -4.74 -13.55 15.12
CA LYS A 358 -4.36 -14.44 14.03
C LYS A 358 -4.89 -14.00 12.64
N TYR A 359 -5.95 -13.19 12.61
CA TYR A 359 -6.53 -12.68 11.36
C TYR A 359 -5.77 -11.47 10.80
N GLN A 360 -4.85 -10.89 11.58
CA GLN A 360 -4.06 -9.71 11.26
C GLN A 360 -2.59 -10.03 10.95
N ILE A 361 -2.22 -11.31 10.96
CA ILE A 361 -0.84 -11.75 10.78
C ILE A 361 -0.71 -12.55 9.50
N ILE A 362 0.11 -12.05 8.58
CA ILE A 362 0.49 -12.71 7.34
C ILE A 362 1.93 -13.15 7.48
N LEU A 363 2.18 -14.41 7.26
CA LEU A 363 3.49 -15.04 7.33
C LEU A 363 4.04 -15.22 5.90
N THR A 364 5.34 -14.97 5.73
CA THR A 364 6.02 -15.18 4.44
C THR A 364 7.31 -15.98 4.63
N GLU A 365 7.54 -16.98 3.78
CA GLU A 365 8.81 -17.69 3.73
C GLU A 365 9.21 -18.07 2.30
N LYS A 366 10.44 -18.52 2.13
CA LYS A 366 10.91 -19.14 0.89
C LYS A 366 10.64 -20.62 0.92
N ASN A 367 10.03 -21.14 -0.15
CA ASN A 367 9.93 -22.58 -0.35
C ASN A 367 11.25 -23.19 -0.85
N GLU A 368 11.31 -24.51 -0.96
CA GLU A 368 12.49 -25.26 -1.38
C GLU A 368 12.96 -24.87 -2.82
N LYS A 369 12.09 -24.32 -3.66
CA LYS A 369 12.39 -23.88 -5.02
C LYS A 369 12.81 -22.41 -5.09
N GLY A 370 12.94 -21.74 -3.94
CA GLY A 370 13.31 -20.32 -3.86
C GLY A 370 12.18 -19.34 -4.15
N GLY A 371 10.96 -19.82 -4.40
CA GLY A 371 9.75 -18.98 -4.50
C GLY A 371 9.29 -18.52 -3.12
N SER A 372 8.69 -17.32 -3.05
CA SER A 372 8.04 -16.86 -1.84
C SER A 372 6.63 -17.43 -1.74
N GLU A 373 6.22 -17.75 -0.52
CA GLU A 373 4.86 -18.13 -0.16
C GLU A 373 4.35 -17.19 0.93
N ALA A 374 3.04 -16.97 0.97
CA ALA A 374 2.37 -16.17 1.99
C ALA A 374 1.08 -16.83 2.41
N TRP A 375 0.80 -16.81 3.72
CA TRP A 375 -0.46 -17.31 4.29
C TRP A 375 -0.83 -16.50 5.52
N ARG A 376 -2.11 -16.43 5.83
CA ARG A 376 -2.59 -15.78 7.05
C ARG A 376 -2.54 -16.77 8.21
N LEU A 377 -2.26 -16.29 9.42
CA LEU A 377 -2.03 -17.15 10.57
C LEU A 377 -3.29 -17.97 10.97
N ASP A 378 -4.50 -17.47 10.69
CA ASP A 378 -5.74 -18.22 10.94
C ASP A 378 -5.95 -19.42 9.99
N ASP A 379 -5.24 -19.47 8.85
CA ASP A 379 -5.21 -20.64 7.95
C ASP A 379 -4.37 -21.78 8.51
N VAL A 380 -3.52 -21.51 9.50
CA VAL A 380 -2.67 -22.53 10.11
C VAL A 380 -3.48 -23.39 11.09
N SER A 381 -3.50 -24.68 10.82
CA SER A 381 -4.26 -25.63 11.66
C SER A 381 -3.78 -25.63 13.12
N GLY A 382 -4.73 -25.58 14.06
CA GLY A 382 -4.46 -25.63 15.49
C GLY A 382 -4.10 -24.30 16.14
N VAL A 383 -4.12 -23.19 15.43
CA VAL A 383 -3.92 -21.85 15.99
C VAL A 383 -5.18 -21.39 16.73
N ARG A 384 -5.03 -21.11 18.03
CA ARG A 384 -6.11 -20.64 18.91
C ARG A 384 -6.05 -19.12 19.10
N ALA A 385 -7.17 -18.51 19.45
CA ALA A 385 -7.24 -17.07 19.72
C ALA A 385 -6.48 -16.64 20.99
N ASP A 386 -6.33 -17.57 21.97
CA ASP A 386 -5.62 -17.35 23.23
C ASP A 386 -4.12 -17.72 23.17
N ASP A 387 -3.59 -18.05 22.00
CA ASP A 387 -2.18 -18.37 21.82
C ASP A 387 -1.30 -17.12 22.04
N ASN A 388 -0.14 -17.33 22.66
CA ASN A 388 0.92 -16.33 22.63
C ASN A 388 1.64 -16.40 21.25
N PHE A 389 1.16 -15.60 20.29
CA PHE A 389 1.67 -15.64 18.91
C PHE A 389 3.16 -15.30 18.82
N PHE A 390 3.65 -14.38 19.65
CA PHE A 390 5.07 -14.07 19.73
C PHE A 390 5.92 -15.30 20.11
N SER A 391 5.59 -15.93 21.23
CA SER A 391 6.37 -17.08 21.72
C SER A 391 6.31 -18.26 20.76
N LYS A 392 5.14 -18.56 20.19
CA LYS A 392 4.96 -19.66 19.24
C LYS A 392 5.65 -19.38 17.89
N TYR A 393 5.63 -18.12 17.42
CA TYR A 393 6.36 -17.73 16.22
C TYR A 393 7.87 -17.94 16.41
N ILE A 394 8.45 -17.42 17.49
CA ILE A 394 9.89 -17.58 17.78
C ILE A 394 10.28 -19.06 17.92
N ALA A 395 9.39 -19.90 18.46
CA ALA A 395 9.58 -21.34 18.53
C ALA A 395 9.43 -22.07 17.19
N GLY A 396 9.08 -21.34 16.09
CA GLY A 396 8.90 -21.92 14.76
C GLY A 396 7.60 -22.68 14.54
N ALA A 397 6.63 -22.59 15.48
CA ALA A 397 5.37 -23.34 15.42
C ALA A 397 4.49 -22.99 14.20
N TYR A 398 4.71 -21.85 13.59
CA TYR A 398 3.90 -21.35 12.46
C TYR A 398 4.66 -21.33 11.12
N GLY A 399 5.92 -21.75 11.09
CA GLY A 399 6.82 -21.51 9.98
C GLY A 399 7.31 -20.07 9.93
N ALA A 400 7.82 -19.65 8.77
CA ALA A 400 8.27 -18.29 8.50
C ALA A 400 9.35 -17.76 9.46
N VAL A 401 10.17 -18.64 10.04
CA VAL A 401 11.32 -18.30 10.87
C VAL A 401 12.63 -18.58 10.15
N PRO A 402 13.72 -17.86 10.46
CA PRO A 402 15.03 -18.16 9.89
C PRO A 402 15.46 -19.60 10.18
N LYS A 403 15.89 -20.30 9.14
CA LYS A 403 16.52 -21.64 9.26
C LYS A 403 18.04 -21.42 9.19
N PHE A 404 18.73 -21.62 10.33
CA PHE A 404 20.18 -21.50 10.45
C PHE A 404 20.83 -22.85 10.25
#